data_543f9c388a77273d7c2e0876df46a28a
#
_entry.id   543f9c388a77273d7c2e0876df46a28a
#
_cell.length_a   1.000
_cell.length_b   1.000
_cell.length_c   1.000
_cell.angle_alpha   90.00
_cell.angle_beta   90.00
_cell.angle_gamma   90.00
#
_symmetry.space_group_name_H-M   'P 1'
#
loop_
_entity.id
_entity.type
_entity.pdbx_description
1 polymer ?
#
loop_
_entity_poly.entity_id
_entity_poly.type
_entity_poly.pdbx_seq_one_letter_code
_entity_poly.pdbx_strand_id
1 'polypeptide(L)'
;VSSAASDVYKRQEKMEAVLDDPYILITDKKISNIQDLLPLLEQIVQSGARLLIIAEDIEGEALTTLIVNKLRGTFNVVAVKAPGYGDRRKAMLEDIAILTGGQVISEEVGLELKDATLEMLGRAKSVKVQKENTVIVDGAGAKDAIAARIGQIRSQIEETTSEFDKEKLQERLAKMAGGVAVIRVGAATETEMKEEKLRMEDALNATRAAVEEGIIAGGGSAYIHVTTQLAELIDNLDGDEKIGARIVQLSLIHISEPTRHLRIS
;
A
#
# COMPACT_ATOMS: atom_id res chain seq x y z
N VAL A 1 24.54 -23.95 4.99
CA VAL A 1 24.36 -23.22 6.26
C VAL A 1 24.53 -21.69 6.08
N SER A 2 25.18 -21.22 5.01
CA SER A 2 25.49 -19.79 4.83
C SER A 2 24.37 -18.95 4.17
N SER A 3 23.40 -19.54 3.48
CA SER A 3 22.37 -18.78 2.75
C SER A 3 21.26 -18.23 3.66
N ALA A 4 20.82 -19.00 4.65
CA ALA A 4 19.76 -18.57 5.57
C ALA A 4 20.19 -17.40 6.50
N ALA A 5 21.44 -17.40 6.96
CA ALA A 5 21.97 -16.31 7.79
C ALA A 5 22.14 -15.01 6.99
N SER A 6 22.58 -15.10 5.72
CA SER A 6 22.68 -13.95 4.82
C SER A 6 21.32 -13.31 4.53
N ASP A 7 20.27 -14.12 4.38
CA ASP A 7 18.91 -13.62 4.14
C ASP A 7 18.28 -12.93 5.36
N VAL A 8 18.62 -13.39 6.58
CA VAL A 8 18.17 -12.73 7.82
C VAL A 8 18.85 -11.38 8.00
N TYR A 9 20.16 -11.25 7.74
CA TYR A 9 20.87 -9.96 7.81
C TYR A 9 20.37 -8.96 6.76
N LYS A 10 20.17 -9.40 5.51
CA LYS A 10 19.63 -8.54 4.45
C LYS A 10 18.19 -8.05 4.72
N ARG A 11 17.39 -8.84 5.44
CA ARG A 11 16.03 -8.46 5.85
C ARG A 11 16.03 -7.40 6.95
N GLN A 12 17.00 -7.41 7.86
CA GLN A 12 17.14 -6.39 8.90
C GLN A 12 17.60 -5.04 8.34
N GLU A 13 18.49 -5.02 7.36
CA GLU A 13 18.92 -3.79 6.69
C GLU A 13 17.80 -3.12 5.89
N LYS A 14 16.87 -3.90 5.35
CA LYS A 14 15.72 -3.38 4.57
C LYS A 14 14.51 -2.99 5.41
N MET A 15 14.52 -3.15 6.74
CA MET A 15 13.37 -2.94 7.62
C MET A 15 12.10 -3.62 7.10
N GLU A 16 12.22 -4.85 6.59
CA GLU A 16 11.08 -5.61 6.11
C GLU A 16 10.96 -6.98 6.80
N ALA A 17 9.74 -7.39 7.09
CA ALA A 17 9.43 -8.72 7.61
C ALA A 17 8.63 -9.51 6.57
N VAL A 18 9.05 -10.74 6.30
CA VAL A 18 8.34 -11.65 5.40
C VAL A 18 7.88 -12.86 6.21
N LEU A 19 6.60 -13.11 6.17
CA LEU A 19 5.93 -14.25 6.79
C LEU A 19 5.41 -15.16 5.68
N ASP A 20 5.83 -16.42 5.66
CA ASP A 20 5.28 -17.43 4.76
C ASP A 20 4.24 -18.24 5.51
N ASP A 21 3.09 -18.45 4.91
CA ASP A 21 1.93 -19.15 5.44
C ASP A 21 1.50 -18.71 6.86
N PRO A 22 1.35 -17.38 7.11
CA PRO A 22 0.99 -16.89 8.44
C PRO A 22 -0.50 -17.05 8.74
N TYR A 23 -0.82 -17.16 10.02
CA TYR A 23 -2.13 -16.81 10.54
C TYR A 23 -2.23 -15.29 10.65
N ILE A 24 -3.44 -14.75 10.45
CA ILE A 24 -3.71 -13.32 10.47
C ILE A 24 -4.82 -13.03 11.47
N LEU A 25 -4.46 -12.40 12.58
CA LEU A 25 -5.42 -11.90 13.56
C LEU A 25 -5.83 -10.48 13.16
N ILE A 26 -7.14 -10.25 13.07
CA ILE A 26 -7.70 -8.97 12.64
C ILE A 26 -8.62 -8.45 13.74
N THR A 27 -8.33 -7.26 14.28
CA THR A 27 -9.14 -6.62 15.31
C THR A 27 -9.17 -5.11 15.14
N ASP A 28 -10.27 -4.50 15.51
CA ASP A 28 -10.44 -3.04 15.58
C ASP A 28 -10.04 -2.46 16.94
N LYS A 29 -9.66 -3.33 17.90
CA LYS A 29 -9.27 -2.92 19.25
C LYS A 29 -7.80 -2.56 19.37
N LYS A 30 -7.51 -1.79 20.41
CA LYS A 30 -6.15 -1.64 20.95
C LYS A 30 -5.81 -2.83 21.83
N ILE A 31 -4.59 -3.33 21.67
CA ILE A 31 -4.06 -4.44 22.47
C ILE A 31 -3.03 -3.86 23.44
N SER A 32 -3.41 -3.69 24.68
CA SER A 32 -2.52 -3.23 25.77
C SER A 32 -2.15 -4.34 26.74
N ASN A 33 -3.07 -5.31 26.95
CA ASN A 33 -2.89 -6.43 27.84
C ASN A 33 -2.60 -7.72 27.04
N ILE A 34 -1.50 -8.39 27.37
CA ILE A 34 -1.13 -9.66 26.72
C ILE A 34 -2.03 -10.82 27.14
N GLN A 35 -2.67 -10.74 28.32
CA GLN A 35 -3.52 -11.79 28.86
C GLN A 35 -4.66 -12.18 27.91
N ASP A 36 -5.19 -11.21 27.19
CA ASP A 36 -6.30 -11.43 26.24
C ASP A 36 -5.86 -12.23 25.01
N LEU A 37 -4.56 -12.25 24.71
CA LEU A 37 -3.99 -12.99 23.58
C LEU A 37 -3.35 -14.32 23.99
N LEU A 38 -3.10 -14.56 25.28
CA LEU A 38 -2.35 -15.74 25.73
C LEU A 38 -2.91 -17.07 25.19
N PRO A 39 -4.23 -17.34 25.25
CA PRO A 39 -4.77 -18.60 24.76
C PRO A 39 -4.51 -18.84 23.27
N LEU A 40 -4.55 -17.77 22.48
CA LEU A 40 -4.27 -17.82 21.05
C LEU A 40 -2.77 -17.99 20.78
N LEU A 41 -1.93 -17.22 21.49
CA LEU A 41 -0.47 -17.29 21.33
C LEU A 41 0.09 -18.67 21.71
N GLU A 42 -0.44 -19.31 22.73
CA GLU A 42 -0.06 -20.68 23.11
C GLU A 42 -0.33 -21.67 21.97
N GLN A 43 -1.48 -21.60 21.32
CA GLN A 43 -1.82 -22.44 20.18
C GLN A 43 -0.87 -22.18 18.99
N ILE A 44 -0.55 -20.91 18.70
CA ILE A 44 0.38 -20.53 17.65
C ILE A 44 1.80 -21.05 17.94
N VAL A 45 2.26 -20.92 19.17
CA VAL A 45 3.58 -21.45 19.61
C VAL A 45 3.64 -22.97 19.48
N GLN A 46 2.61 -23.67 19.93
CA GLN A 46 2.54 -25.14 19.83
C GLN A 46 2.55 -25.64 18.39
N SER A 47 1.89 -24.91 17.47
CA SER A 47 1.88 -25.24 16.04
C SER A 47 3.16 -24.82 15.31
N GLY A 48 4.03 -24.02 15.92
CA GLY A 48 5.23 -23.44 15.28
C GLY A 48 4.89 -22.47 14.13
N ALA A 49 3.64 -21.99 14.08
CA ALA A 49 3.14 -21.14 13.01
C ALA A 49 3.62 -19.67 13.18
N ARG A 50 3.48 -18.91 12.10
CA ARG A 50 3.76 -17.47 12.09
C ARG A 50 2.46 -16.70 12.26
N LEU A 51 2.51 -15.57 12.96
CA LEU A 51 1.35 -14.75 13.23
C LEU A 51 1.56 -13.32 12.76
N LEU A 52 0.62 -12.81 11.97
CA LEU A 52 0.45 -11.39 11.73
C LEU A 52 -0.71 -10.88 12.60
N ILE A 53 -0.50 -9.81 13.34
CA ILE A 53 -1.53 -9.12 14.11
C ILE A 53 -1.83 -7.80 13.42
N ILE A 54 -3.09 -7.59 13.05
CA ILE A 54 -3.60 -6.31 12.54
C ILE A 54 -4.55 -5.76 13.60
N ALA A 55 -4.14 -4.71 14.29
CA ALA A 55 -4.90 -4.10 15.39
C ALA A 55 -4.92 -2.57 15.27
N GLU A 56 -5.82 -1.90 15.95
CA GLU A 56 -5.81 -0.44 16.00
C GLU A 56 -4.47 0.10 16.50
N ASP A 57 -3.99 -0.44 17.59
CA ASP A 57 -2.64 -0.22 18.13
C ASP A 57 -2.24 -1.39 19.04
N ILE A 58 -0.92 -1.55 19.23
CA ILE A 58 -0.37 -2.47 20.22
C ILE A 58 0.61 -1.68 21.07
N GLU A 59 0.33 -1.60 22.35
CA GLU A 59 1.08 -0.78 23.29
C GLU A 59 1.31 -1.46 24.64
N GLY A 60 2.09 -0.83 25.48
CA GLY A 60 2.28 -1.24 26.87
C GLY A 60 2.93 -2.61 27.03
N GLU A 61 2.38 -3.41 27.94
CA GLU A 61 2.86 -4.73 28.29
C GLU A 61 2.78 -5.72 27.13
N ALA A 62 1.71 -5.65 26.34
CA ALA A 62 1.52 -6.53 25.17
C ALA A 62 2.66 -6.36 24.14
N LEU A 63 3.00 -5.14 23.79
CA LEU A 63 4.08 -4.86 22.84
C LEU A 63 5.42 -5.36 23.36
N THR A 64 5.74 -5.07 24.63
CA THR A 64 7.01 -5.48 25.25
C THR A 64 7.14 -7.01 25.26
N THR A 65 6.08 -7.71 25.63
CA THR A 65 6.07 -9.17 25.70
C THR A 65 6.24 -9.80 24.33
N LEU A 66 5.56 -9.28 23.29
CA LEU A 66 5.69 -9.75 21.91
C LEU A 66 7.13 -9.56 21.40
N ILE A 67 7.74 -8.39 21.65
CA ILE A 67 9.13 -8.09 21.25
C ILE A 67 10.11 -9.03 21.95
N VAL A 68 10.02 -9.21 23.27
CA VAL A 68 10.93 -10.06 24.04
C VAL A 68 10.87 -11.52 23.55
N ASN A 69 9.67 -12.04 23.33
CA ASN A 69 9.50 -13.42 22.85
C ASN A 69 9.98 -13.59 21.40
N LYS A 70 9.78 -12.59 20.54
CA LYS A 70 10.35 -12.58 19.20
C LYS A 70 11.87 -12.58 19.21
N LEU A 71 12.51 -11.78 20.07
CA LEU A 71 13.98 -11.73 20.22
C LEU A 71 14.54 -13.05 20.76
N ARG A 72 13.81 -13.72 21.63
CA ARG A 72 14.16 -15.06 22.14
C ARG A 72 13.95 -16.16 21.10
N GLY A 73 13.32 -15.87 19.97
CA GLY A 73 13.02 -16.86 18.95
C GLY A 73 11.91 -17.85 19.33
N THR A 74 11.15 -17.56 20.39
CA THR A 74 10.08 -18.44 20.88
C THR A 74 8.95 -18.56 19.87
N PHE A 75 8.58 -17.45 19.20
CA PHE A 75 7.61 -17.45 18.12
C PHE A 75 7.83 -16.30 17.14
N ASN A 76 7.28 -16.46 15.94
CA ASN A 76 7.45 -15.50 14.87
C ASN A 76 6.16 -14.68 14.70
N VAL A 77 6.16 -13.49 15.33
CA VAL A 77 5.03 -12.56 15.28
C VAL A 77 5.45 -11.24 14.65
N VAL A 78 4.55 -10.67 13.85
CA VAL A 78 4.65 -9.31 13.36
C VAL A 78 3.32 -8.62 13.64
N ALA A 79 3.40 -7.38 14.11
CA ALA A 79 2.24 -6.56 14.41
C ALA A 79 2.24 -5.33 13.52
N VAL A 80 1.07 -4.97 12.98
CA VAL A 80 0.85 -3.80 12.15
C VAL A 80 -0.39 -3.06 12.61
N LYS A 81 -0.40 -1.75 12.41
CA LYS A 81 -1.58 -0.92 12.69
C LYS A 81 -2.63 -1.13 11.61
N ALA A 82 -3.89 -1.19 12.03
CA ALA A 82 -5.03 -1.28 11.15
C ALA A 82 -5.10 -0.04 10.24
N PRO A 83 -5.40 -0.20 8.95
CA PRO A 83 -5.48 0.90 8.01
C PRO A 83 -6.73 1.75 8.23
N GLY A 84 -6.63 3.06 8.03
CA GLY A 84 -7.75 4.00 8.11
C GLY A 84 -8.17 4.35 9.53
N TYR A 85 -9.30 5.05 9.65
CA TYR A 85 -9.87 5.55 10.90
C TYR A 85 -11.40 5.40 10.88
N GLY A 86 -12.01 5.23 12.06
CA GLY A 86 -13.46 5.15 12.22
C GLY A 86 -14.11 4.05 11.37
N ASP A 87 -15.26 4.32 10.77
CA ASP A 87 -16.02 3.35 9.97
C ASP A 87 -15.24 2.84 8.74
N ARG A 88 -14.35 3.66 8.17
CA ARG A 88 -13.47 3.21 7.10
C ARG A 88 -12.51 2.12 7.55
N ARG A 89 -11.97 2.22 8.77
CA ARG A 89 -11.11 1.18 9.34
C ARG A 89 -11.86 -0.14 9.43
N LYS A 90 -13.09 -0.12 9.96
CA LYS A 90 -13.94 -1.30 10.07
C LYS A 90 -14.17 -1.95 8.70
N ALA A 91 -14.57 -1.14 7.73
CA ALA A 91 -14.80 -1.62 6.37
C ALA A 91 -13.53 -2.22 5.72
N MET A 92 -12.36 -1.63 5.96
CA MET A 92 -11.08 -2.16 5.44
C MET A 92 -10.64 -3.44 6.17
N LEU A 93 -10.87 -3.54 7.47
CA LEU A 93 -10.61 -4.76 8.24
C LEU A 93 -11.51 -5.91 7.78
N GLU A 94 -12.77 -5.63 7.49
CA GLU A 94 -13.72 -6.59 6.93
C GLU A 94 -13.31 -7.06 5.53
N ASP A 95 -12.82 -6.14 4.68
CA ASP A 95 -12.27 -6.49 3.36
C ASP A 95 -11.06 -7.43 3.50
N ILE A 96 -10.16 -7.15 4.44
CA ILE A 96 -8.99 -8.01 4.72
C ILE A 96 -9.43 -9.38 5.25
N ALA A 97 -10.43 -9.43 6.15
CA ALA A 97 -10.98 -10.66 6.69
C ALA A 97 -11.56 -11.54 5.58
N ILE A 98 -12.37 -10.96 4.69
CA ILE A 98 -12.94 -11.68 3.55
C ILE A 98 -11.85 -12.18 2.60
N LEU A 99 -10.82 -11.37 2.31
CA LEU A 99 -9.71 -11.77 1.44
C LEU A 99 -8.87 -12.91 2.02
N THR A 100 -8.73 -12.96 3.35
CA THR A 100 -7.90 -13.95 4.04
C THR A 100 -8.68 -15.14 4.59
N GLY A 101 -10.02 -15.09 4.51
CA GLY A 101 -10.90 -16.14 5.03
C GLY A 101 -11.01 -16.16 6.55
N GLY A 102 -10.65 -15.04 7.22
CA GLY A 102 -10.78 -14.88 8.66
C GLY A 102 -12.01 -14.07 9.07
N GLN A 103 -12.07 -13.70 10.34
CA GLN A 103 -13.10 -12.85 10.92
C GLN A 103 -12.47 -11.67 11.63
N VAL A 104 -13.18 -10.53 11.64
CA VAL A 104 -12.79 -9.37 12.46
C VAL A 104 -13.24 -9.61 13.89
N ILE A 105 -12.30 -9.58 14.82
CA ILE A 105 -12.60 -9.69 16.25
C ILE A 105 -12.90 -8.29 16.79
N SER A 106 -14.18 -8.02 17.02
CA SER A 106 -14.69 -6.72 17.46
C SER A 106 -15.82 -6.92 18.49
N GLU A 107 -15.94 -5.98 19.41
CA GLU A 107 -17.06 -5.96 20.36
C GLU A 107 -18.42 -5.80 19.69
N GLU A 108 -18.46 -5.10 18.56
CA GLU A 108 -19.71 -4.91 17.81
C GLU A 108 -20.28 -6.23 17.28
N VAL A 109 -19.39 -7.19 16.98
CA VAL A 109 -19.78 -8.55 16.56
C VAL A 109 -19.94 -9.49 17.75
N GLY A 110 -19.70 -9.00 18.97
CA GLY A 110 -19.79 -9.80 20.20
C GLY A 110 -18.60 -10.73 20.41
N LEU A 111 -17.47 -10.50 19.73
CA LEU A 111 -16.25 -11.30 19.85
C LEU A 111 -15.21 -10.57 20.71
N GLU A 112 -14.66 -11.26 21.69
CA GLU A 112 -13.55 -10.78 22.50
C GLU A 112 -12.24 -11.47 22.10
N LEU A 113 -11.12 -10.77 22.28
CA LEU A 113 -9.79 -11.30 21.93
C LEU A 113 -9.45 -12.60 22.69
N LYS A 114 -9.94 -12.73 23.92
CA LYS A 114 -9.75 -13.94 24.74
C LYS A 114 -10.42 -15.20 24.19
N ASP A 115 -11.49 -15.01 23.41
CA ASP A 115 -12.28 -16.09 22.82
C ASP A 115 -11.82 -16.43 21.39
N ALA A 116 -10.74 -15.76 20.91
CA ALA A 116 -10.18 -15.98 19.59
C ALA A 116 -9.61 -17.39 19.43
N THR A 117 -10.04 -18.07 18.38
CA THR A 117 -9.55 -19.41 18.01
C THR A 117 -8.81 -19.36 16.68
N LEU A 118 -8.01 -20.39 16.39
CA LEU A 118 -7.30 -20.50 15.10
C LEU A 118 -8.21 -20.48 13.89
N GLU A 119 -9.44 -20.97 14.03
CA GLU A 119 -10.45 -21.02 12.95
C GLU A 119 -10.97 -19.62 12.56
N MET A 120 -10.90 -18.66 13.50
CA MET A 120 -11.32 -17.28 13.25
C MET A 120 -10.23 -16.45 12.57
N LEU A 121 -8.99 -16.97 12.54
CA LEU A 121 -7.87 -16.28 11.94
C LEU A 121 -7.86 -16.44 10.42
N GLY A 122 -7.52 -15.33 9.74
CA GLY A 122 -7.25 -15.37 8.30
C GLY A 122 -5.94 -16.11 7.98
N ARG A 123 -5.81 -16.55 6.73
CA ARG A 123 -4.61 -17.18 6.18
C ARG A 123 -4.21 -16.52 4.87
N ALA A 124 -2.93 -16.53 4.59
CA ALA A 124 -2.38 -16.13 3.30
C ALA A 124 -1.13 -16.94 2.98
N LYS A 125 -0.80 -17.05 1.70
CA LYS A 125 0.43 -17.73 1.27
C LYS A 125 1.68 -17.02 1.74
N SER A 126 1.69 -15.68 1.67
CA SER A 126 2.77 -14.88 2.24
C SER A 126 2.30 -13.48 2.60
N VAL A 127 2.95 -12.90 3.61
CA VAL A 127 2.76 -11.49 3.97
C VAL A 127 4.11 -10.81 4.04
N LYS A 128 4.22 -9.67 3.37
CA LYS A 128 5.40 -8.81 3.40
C LYS A 128 5.05 -7.50 4.10
N VAL A 129 5.67 -7.25 5.25
CA VAL A 129 5.49 -6.04 6.04
C VAL A 129 6.70 -5.13 5.85
N GLN A 130 6.46 -3.91 5.43
CA GLN A 130 7.43 -2.84 5.32
C GLN A 130 7.02 -1.67 6.22
N LYS A 131 7.86 -0.66 6.33
CA LYS A 131 7.62 0.50 7.20
C LYS A 131 6.27 1.19 6.91
N GLU A 132 5.90 1.32 5.65
CA GLU A 132 4.72 2.07 5.22
C GLU A 132 3.63 1.18 4.62
N ASN A 133 3.99 -0.01 4.14
CA ASN A 133 3.10 -0.89 3.42
C ASN A 133 3.13 -2.31 3.94
N THR A 134 1.97 -2.93 3.98
CA THR A 134 1.82 -4.37 4.22
C THR A 134 1.15 -5.00 3.01
N VAL A 135 1.79 -6.00 2.43
CA VAL A 135 1.30 -6.71 1.25
C VAL A 135 0.93 -8.13 1.66
N ILE A 136 -0.33 -8.50 1.48
CA ILE A 136 -0.85 -9.84 1.70
C ILE A 136 -1.02 -10.50 0.33
N VAL A 137 -0.41 -11.64 0.12
CA VAL A 137 -0.40 -12.35 -1.17
C VAL A 137 -1.12 -13.68 -1.03
N ASP A 138 -2.03 -13.96 -1.95
CA ASP A 138 -2.81 -15.20 -2.00
C ASP A 138 -3.52 -15.49 -0.66
N GLY A 139 -4.45 -14.63 -0.29
CA GLY A 139 -5.34 -14.88 0.86
C GLY A 139 -6.23 -16.09 0.64
N ALA A 140 -6.53 -16.83 1.71
CA ALA A 140 -7.31 -18.06 1.68
C ALA A 140 -8.84 -17.82 1.64
N GLY A 141 -9.30 -16.60 1.38
CA GLY A 141 -10.71 -16.24 1.30
C GLY A 141 -11.46 -16.97 0.20
N ALA A 142 -12.74 -17.26 0.45
CA ALA A 142 -13.62 -17.88 -0.52
C ALA A 142 -13.89 -16.93 -1.70
N LYS A 143 -13.71 -17.40 -2.93
CA LYS A 143 -13.88 -16.58 -4.14
C LYS A 143 -15.28 -15.98 -4.25
N ASP A 144 -16.30 -16.72 -3.84
CA ASP A 144 -17.69 -16.25 -3.88
C ASP A 144 -17.93 -15.11 -2.89
N ALA A 145 -17.36 -15.19 -1.68
CA ALA A 145 -17.42 -14.12 -0.68
C ALA A 145 -16.69 -12.86 -1.17
N ILE A 146 -15.52 -13.02 -1.80
CA ILE A 146 -14.77 -11.91 -2.39
C ILE A 146 -15.57 -11.27 -3.54
N ALA A 147 -16.17 -12.07 -4.42
CA ALA A 147 -17.00 -11.57 -5.52
C ALA A 147 -18.25 -10.82 -5.01
N ALA A 148 -18.92 -11.34 -3.98
CA ALA A 148 -20.05 -10.68 -3.35
C ALA A 148 -19.64 -9.33 -2.75
N ARG A 149 -18.49 -9.26 -2.05
CA ARG A 149 -17.98 -8.01 -1.48
C ARG A 149 -17.62 -6.99 -2.55
N ILE A 150 -16.99 -7.40 -3.63
CA ILE A 150 -16.70 -6.55 -4.80
C ILE A 150 -18.01 -5.97 -5.36
N GLY A 151 -19.06 -6.78 -5.48
CA GLY A 151 -20.40 -6.32 -5.90
C GLY A 151 -20.97 -5.26 -4.97
N GLN A 152 -20.89 -5.46 -3.66
CA GLN A 152 -21.33 -4.48 -2.66
C GLN A 152 -20.59 -3.13 -2.79
N ILE A 153 -19.26 -3.17 -2.93
CA ILE A 153 -18.46 -1.94 -3.07
C ILE A 153 -18.82 -1.21 -4.37
N ARG A 154 -19.08 -1.92 -5.48
CA ARG A 154 -19.53 -1.32 -6.75
C ARG A 154 -20.87 -0.62 -6.59
N SER A 155 -21.85 -1.23 -5.94
CA SER A 155 -23.14 -0.59 -5.67
C SER A 155 -22.96 0.65 -4.79
N GLN A 156 -22.11 0.63 -3.79
CA GLN A 156 -21.81 1.81 -2.98
C GLN A 156 -21.16 2.95 -3.78
N ILE A 157 -20.33 2.64 -4.78
CA ILE A 157 -19.74 3.64 -5.68
C ILE A 157 -20.81 4.32 -6.54
N GLU A 158 -21.83 3.57 -6.99
CA GLU A 158 -22.94 4.09 -7.79
C GLU A 158 -23.91 4.95 -6.97
N GLU A 159 -24.14 4.59 -5.71
CA GLU A 159 -25.05 5.29 -4.80
C GLU A 159 -24.43 6.55 -4.19
N THR A 160 -23.10 6.62 -4.09
CA THR A 160 -22.40 7.73 -3.44
C THR A 160 -22.38 8.98 -4.31
N THR A 161 -22.80 10.11 -3.74
CA THR A 161 -22.76 11.43 -4.37
C THR A 161 -21.49 12.22 -4.09
N SER A 162 -20.69 11.79 -3.09
CA SER A 162 -19.44 12.42 -2.68
C SER A 162 -18.27 11.89 -3.53
N GLU A 163 -17.64 12.75 -4.31
CA GLU A 163 -16.47 12.37 -5.12
C GLU A 163 -15.32 11.85 -4.26
N PHE A 164 -15.12 12.40 -3.07
CA PHE A 164 -14.11 11.91 -2.14
C PHE A 164 -14.38 10.48 -1.64
N ASP A 165 -15.63 10.17 -1.29
CA ASP A 165 -15.99 8.82 -0.86
C ASP A 165 -15.94 7.84 -2.02
N LYS A 166 -16.31 8.27 -3.21
CA LYS A 166 -16.19 7.50 -4.45
C LYS A 166 -14.75 7.11 -4.74
N GLU A 167 -13.82 8.05 -4.64
CA GLU A 167 -12.37 7.77 -4.78
C GLU A 167 -11.91 6.72 -3.77
N LYS A 168 -12.31 6.84 -2.50
CA LYS A 168 -11.92 5.89 -1.45
C LYS A 168 -12.54 4.50 -1.62
N LEU A 169 -13.76 4.42 -2.11
CA LEU A 169 -14.39 3.16 -2.49
C LEU A 169 -13.70 2.52 -3.71
N GLN A 170 -13.29 3.31 -4.70
CA GLN A 170 -12.52 2.84 -5.84
C GLN A 170 -11.14 2.28 -5.43
N GLU A 171 -10.45 2.94 -4.49
CA GLU A 171 -9.21 2.40 -3.90
C GLU A 171 -9.43 1.02 -3.26
N ARG A 172 -10.51 0.86 -2.47
CA ARG A 172 -10.84 -0.43 -1.86
C ARG A 172 -11.16 -1.50 -2.91
N LEU A 173 -11.96 -1.13 -3.91
CA LEU A 173 -12.30 -2.00 -5.03
C LEU A 173 -11.04 -2.49 -5.76
N ALA A 174 -10.11 -1.59 -6.04
CA ALA A 174 -8.85 -1.93 -6.72
C ALA A 174 -8.01 -2.92 -5.92
N LYS A 175 -7.93 -2.75 -4.59
CA LYS A 175 -7.21 -3.67 -3.69
C LYS A 175 -7.85 -5.05 -3.64
N MET A 176 -9.17 -5.16 -3.74
CA MET A 176 -9.89 -6.44 -3.70
C MET A 176 -9.95 -7.14 -5.06
N ALA A 177 -10.18 -6.39 -6.14
CA ALA A 177 -10.42 -6.94 -7.47
C ALA A 177 -9.15 -7.12 -8.30
N GLY A 178 -8.13 -6.29 -8.06
CA GLY A 178 -6.94 -6.19 -8.93
C GLY A 178 -5.85 -7.21 -8.63
N GLY A 179 -5.85 -7.83 -7.46
CA GLY A 179 -4.70 -8.62 -7.00
C GLY A 179 -3.46 -7.78 -6.75
N VAL A 180 -2.36 -8.45 -6.39
CA VAL A 180 -1.05 -7.81 -6.16
C VAL A 180 -0.05 -8.37 -7.14
N ALA A 181 0.49 -7.50 -8.00
CA ALA A 181 1.63 -7.84 -8.85
C ALA A 181 2.93 -7.56 -8.10
N VAL A 182 3.80 -8.57 -8.01
CA VAL A 182 5.12 -8.44 -7.39
C VAL A 182 6.18 -8.44 -8.47
N ILE A 183 6.78 -7.27 -8.72
CA ILE A 183 7.92 -7.14 -9.63
C ILE A 183 9.20 -7.33 -8.82
N ARG A 184 9.97 -8.36 -9.13
CA ARG A 184 11.26 -8.63 -8.49
C ARG A 184 12.36 -8.04 -9.35
N VAL A 185 13.11 -7.11 -8.77
CA VAL A 185 14.26 -6.48 -9.40
C VAL A 185 15.54 -7.09 -8.85
N GLY A 186 16.50 -7.42 -9.70
CA GLY A 186 17.81 -7.95 -9.31
C GLY A 186 18.88 -7.39 -10.24
N ALA A 187 20.05 -7.09 -9.67
CA ALA A 187 21.22 -6.65 -10.41
C ALA A 187 22.50 -7.23 -9.80
N ALA A 188 23.63 -7.09 -10.47
CA ALA A 188 24.91 -7.62 -10.02
C ALA A 188 25.44 -6.88 -8.78
N THR A 189 25.12 -5.58 -8.65
CA THR A 189 25.53 -4.74 -7.53
C THR A 189 24.34 -4.14 -6.81
N GLU A 190 24.53 -3.77 -5.55
CA GLU A 190 23.47 -3.13 -4.76
C GLU A 190 23.09 -1.75 -5.31
N THR A 191 24.06 -1.01 -5.86
CA THR A 191 23.83 0.30 -6.46
C THR A 191 22.96 0.19 -7.71
N GLU A 192 23.27 -0.71 -8.62
CA GLU A 192 22.44 -1.00 -9.81
C GLU A 192 21.03 -1.45 -9.42
N MET A 193 20.92 -2.32 -8.42
CA MET A 193 19.61 -2.78 -7.96
C MET A 193 18.76 -1.63 -7.41
N LYS A 194 19.37 -0.68 -6.69
CA LYS A 194 18.66 0.53 -6.21
C LYS A 194 18.23 1.42 -7.37
N GLU A 195 19.10 1.62 -8.34
CA GLU A 195 18.81 2.42 -9.54
C GLU A 195 17.65 1.82 -10.35
N GLU A 196 17.69 0.53 -10.61
CA GLU A 196 16.60 -0.16 -11.31
C GLU A 196 15.28 -0.11 -10.54
N LYS A 197 15.33 -0.27 -9.21
CA LYS A 197 14.16 -0.13 -8.36
C LYS A 197 13.54 1.27 -8.48
N LEU A 198 14.34 2.32 -8.38
CA LEU A 198 13.88 3.70 -8.51
C LEU A 198 13.31 3.97 -9.91
N ARG A 199 13.93 3.45 -10.95
CA ARG A 199 13.44 3.54 -12.34
C ARG A 199 12.09 2.86 -12.52
N MET A 200 11.88 1.70 -11.89
CA MET A 200 10.59 1.00 -11.89
C MET A 200 9.52 1.76 -11.10
N GLU A 201 9.87 2.34 -9.96
CA GLU A 201 8.96 3.16 -9.17
C GLU A 201 8.54 4.42 -9.94
N ASP A 202 9.46 5.07 -10.64
CA ASP A 202 9.19 6.23 -11.48
C ASP A 202 8.24 5.89 -12.64
N ALA A 203 8.53 4.80 -13.35
CA ALA A 203 7.67 4.29 -14.41
C ALA A 203 6.25 3.94 -13.92
N LEU A 204 6.14 3.36 -12.73
CA LEU A 204 4.84 3.03 -12.12
C LEU A 204 4.05 4.30 -11.78
N ASN A 205 4.70 5.31 -11.20
CA ASN A 205 4.05 6.58 -10.86
C ASN A 205 3.62 7.33 -12.12
N ALA A 206 4.47 7.38 -13.15
CA ALA A 206 4.12 7.97 -14.44
C ALA A 206 2.93 7.24 -15.11
N THR A 207 2.87 5.91 -15.00
CA THR A 207 1.77 5.12 -15.55
C THR A 207 0.47 5.39 -14.79
N ARG A 208 0.50 5.52 -13.47
CA ARG A 208 -0.68 5.89 -12.66
C ARG A 208 -1.19 7.27 -13.04
N ALA A 209 -0.32 8.27 -13.10
CA ALA A 209 -0.68 9.61 -13.53
C ALA A 209 -1.29 9.60 -14.96
N ALA A 210 -0.73 8.82 -15.88
CA ALA A 210 -1.25 8.69 -17.23
C ALA A 210 -2.66 8.07 -17.29
N VAL A 211 -2.96 7.12 -16.40
CA VAL A 211 -4.30 6.51 -16.30
C VAL A 211 -5.31 7.48 -15.68
N GLU A 212 -4.91 8.25 -14.68
CA GLU A 212 -5.78 9.16 -13.94
C GLU A 212 -6.03 10.49 -14.69
N GLU A 213 -4.98 11.08 -15.26
CA GLU A 213 -5.01 12.43 -15.85
C GLU A 213 -4.94 12.43 -17.39
N GLY A 214 -4.63 11.29 -18.00
CA GLY A 214 -4.39 11.17 -19.43
C GLY A 214 -2.94 11.47 -19.83
N ILE A 215 -2.69 11.56 -21.13
CA ILE A 215 -1.37 11.78 -21.69
C ILE A 215 -1.35 12.96 -22.66
N ILE A 216 -0.23 13.65 -22.73
CA ILE A 216 0.09 14.68 -23.72
C ILE A 216 1.36 14.32 -24.48
N ALA A 217 1.59 14.98 -25.61
CA ALA A 217 2.82 14.82 -26.36
C ALA A 217 4.04 15.25 -25.52
N GLY A 218 5.06 14.41 -25.47
CA GLY A 218 6.27 14.62 -24.68
C GLY A 218 7.29 15.54 -25.34
N GLY A 219 8.45 15.68 -24.68
CA GLY A 219 9.59 16.45 -25.20
C GLY A 219 9.32 17.96 -25.35
N GLY A 220 8.38 18.52 -24.60
CA GLY A 220 8.03 19.94 -24.70
C GLY A 220 7.13 20.29 -25.89
N SER A 221 6.80 19.33 -26.77
CA SER A 221 6.00 19.59 -27.98
C SER A 221 4.58 20.10 -27.66
N ALA A 222 4.01 19.69 -26.52
CA ALA A 222 2.72 20.22 -26.06
C ALA A 222 2.75 21.73 -25.85
N TYR A 223 3.82 22.27 -25.29
CA TYR A 223 3.99 23.71 -25.09
C TYR A 223 4.08 24.46 -26.41
N ILE A 224 4.78 23.87 -27.42
CA ILE A 224 4.86 24.48 -28.74
C ILE A 224 3.49 24.51 -29.41
N HIS A 225 2.69 23.47 -29.30
CA HIS A 225 1.31 23.46 -29.86
C HIS A 225 0.43 24.53 -29.23
N VAL A 226 0.56 24.77 -27.92
CA VAL A 226 -0.21 25.79 -27.20
C VAL A 226 0.21 27.22 -27.61
N THR A 227 1.44 27.44 -28.08
CA THR A 227 1.90 28.79 -28.49
C THR A 227 1.06 29.39 -29.61
N THR A 228 0.46 28.59 -30.48
CA THR A 228 -0.42 29.07 -31.53
C THR A 228 -1.71 29.70 -30.94
N GLN A 229 -2.36 29.00 -30.01
CA GLN A 229 -3.55 29.47 -29.32
C GLN A 229 -3.21 30.69 -28.41
N LEU A 230 -2.04 30.68 -27.79
CA LEU A 230 -1.57 31.78 -26.97
C LEU A 230 -1.32 33.04 -27.84
N ALA A 231 -0.87 32.90 -29.08
CA ALA A 231 -0.68 34.02 -29.99
C ALA A 231 -2.01 34.70 -30.29
N GLU A 232 -3.09 33.95 -30.55
CA GLU A 232 -4.45 34.51 -30.77
C GLU A 232 -4.96 35.25 -29.53
N LEU A 233 -4.68 34.70 -28.32
CA LEU A 233 -5.02 35.36 -27.06
C LEU A 233 -4.26 36.69 -26.90
N ILE A 234 -2.94 36.70 -27.18
CA ILE A 234 -2.08 37.89 -27.08
C ILE A 234 -2.54 39.01 -28.00
N ASP A 235 -3.03 38.68 -29.20
CA ASP A 235 -3.49 39.69 -30.14
C ASP A 235 -4.76 40.44 -29.65
N ASN A 236 -5.53 39.80 -28.78
CA ASN A 236 -6.74 40.36 -28.17
C ASN A 236 -6.48 41.08 -26.83
N LEU A 237 -5.23 41.11 -26.34
CA LEU A 237 -4.83 41.78 -25.09
C LEU A 237 -4.19 43.14 -25.41
N ASP A 238 -4.31 44.09 -24.48
CA ASP A 238 -3.70 45.42 -24.56
C ASP A 238 -2.80 45.73 -23.36
N GLY A 239 -1.90 46.71 -23.52
CA GLY A 239 -1.07 47.23 -22.46
C GLY A 239 -0.14 46.23 -21.80
N ASP A 240 -0.07 46.25 -20.48
CA ASP A 240 0.85 45.42 -19.67
C ASP A 240 0.47 43.94 -19.70
N GLU A 241 -0.82 43.62 -19.85
CA GLU A 241 -1.29 42.26 -19.99
C GLU A 241 -0.73 41.56 -21.25
N LYS A 242 -0.68 42.29 -22.36
CA LYS A 242 -0.07 41.83 -23.61
C LYS A 242 1.42 41.56 -23.45
N ILE A 243 2.13 42.41 -22.72
CA ILE A 243 3.56 42.23 -22.42
C ILE A 243 3.77 41.00 -21.55
N GLY A 244 2.96 40.81 -20.51
CA GLY A 244 3.02 39.67 -19.61
C GLY A 244 2.77 38.36 -20.37
N ALA A 245 1.76 38.28 -21.21
CA ALA A 245 1.45 37.10 -22.01
C ALA A 245 2.56 36.76 -23.04
N ARG A 246 3.23 37.78 -23.63
CA ARG A 246 4.40 37.58 -24.50
C ARG A 246 5.59 36.99 -23.74
N ILE A 247 5.85 37.42 -22.51
CA ILE A 247 6.90 36.85 -21.66
C ILE A 247 6.64 35.36 -21.40
N VAL A 248 5.40 34.99 -21.11
CA VAL A 248 5.01 33.58 -20.94
C VAL A 248 5.22 32.80 -22.24
N GLN A 249 4.80 33.30 -23.37
CA GLN A 249 5.01 32.67 -24.68
C GLN A 249 6.49 32.37 -24.97
N LEU A 250 7.37 33.34 -24.73
CA LEU A 250 8.82 33.17 -24.90
C LEU A 250 9.36 32.12 -23.91
N SER A 251 8.87 32.11 -22.68
CA SER A 251 9.27 31.10 -21.68
C SER A 251 8.92 29.68 -22.13
N LEU A 252 7.74 29.45 -22.72
CA LEU A 252 7.32 28.15 -23.22
C LEU A 252 8.25 27.62 -24.33
N ILE A 253 8.75 28.49 -25.19
CA ILE A 253 9.72 28.15 -26.23
C ILE A 253 11.06 27.73 -25.60
N HIS A 254 11.55 28.47 -24.62
CA HIS A 254 12.81 28.16 -23.95
C HIS A 254 12.76 26.85 -23.15
N ILE A 255 11.65 26.54 -22.50
CA ILE A 255 11.47 25.26 -21.78
C ILE A 255 11.53 24.07 -22.74
N SER A 256 11.07 24.24 -23.99
CA SER A 256 11.06 23.17 -25.00
C SER A 256 12.37 23.07 -25.79
N GLU A 257 13.30 24.00 -25.66
CA GLU A 257 14.59 23.89 -26.32
C GLU A 257 15.44 22.79 -25.69
N PRO A 258 16.02 21.88 -26.49
CA PRO A 258 16.94 20.88 -25.96
C PRO A 258 18.16 21.57 -25.36
N THR A 259 18.55 21.17 -24.16
CA THR A 259 19.78 21.63 -23.51
C THR A 259 20.97 21.31 -24.41
N ARG A 260 21.45 22.29 -25.11
CA ARG A 260 22.66 22.17 -25.93
C ARG A 260 23.83 22.04 -24.96
N HIS A 261 24.37 20.84 -24.84
CA HIS A 261 25.69 20.67 -24.22
C HIS A 261 26.68 21.52 -24.96
N LEU A 262 27.08 22.64 -24.39
CA LEU A 262 28.26 23.36 -24.80
C LEU A 262 29.42 22.40 -24.55
N ARG A 263 29.89 21.72 -25.58
CA ARG A 263 31.23 21.12 -25.58
C ARG A 263 32.20 22.29 -25.40
N ILE A 264 32.73 22.42 -24.20
CA ILE A 264 33.91 23.21 -23.94
C ILE A 264 35.06 22.39 -24.55
N SER A 265 35.56 22.85 -25.70
CA SER A 265 36.78 22.33 -26.34
C SER A 265 38.00 22.79 -25.55
#